data_70352a1414dbc9123cad6ca4a8fd681f
#
_entry.id   70352a1414dbc9123cad6ca4a8fd681f
#
_cell.length_a   1.000
_cell.length_b   1.000
_cell.length_c   1.000
_cell.angle_alpha   90.00
_cell.angle_beta   90.00
_cell.angle_gamma   90.00
#
_symmetry.space_group_name_H-M   'P 1'
#
loop_
_entity.id
_entity.type
_entity.pdbx_description
1 polymer ?
#
loop_
_entity_poly.entity_id
_entity_poly.type
_entity_poly.pdbx_seq_one_letter_code
_entity_poly.pdbx_strand_id
1 'polypeptide(L)'
;MTIPVEVRLGAAPHNREDAVRAAGALLAEAGHTEAAYTNSLLQREKVANTFLGQGLAIPHGMVEDKHLVLRTGLAVLQVPGGVRWGDDSKQARLVVAIAA
;
A
#
# COMPACT_ATOMS: atom_id res chain seq x y z
N MET A 1 -2.74 23.01 1.74
CA MET A 1 -1.80 22.00 1.21
C MET A 1 -2.56 20.80 0.70
N THR A 2 -2.23 20.32 -0.50
CA THR A 2 -2.82 19.10 -1.05
C THR A 2 -1.79 17.96 -1.01
N ILE A 3 -2.27 16.74 -0.74
CA ILE A 3 -1.44 15.55 -0.79
C ILE A 3 -1.72 14.86 -2.13
N PRO A 4 -0.68 14.63 -2.96
CA PRO A 4 -0.87 13.91 -4.22
C PRO A 4 -1.38 12.48 -3.99
N VAL A 5 -2.31 12.05 -4.83
CA VAL A 5 -2.88 10.70 -4.77
C VAL A 5 -2.78 10.06 -6.15
N GLU A 6 -2.11 8.92 -6.21
CA GLU A 6 -2.04 8.10 -7.42
C GLU A 6 -3.11 7.02 -7.31
N VAL A 7 -3.87 6.79 -8.37
CA VAL A 7 -4.98 5.83 -8.33
C VAL A 7 -4.84 4.81 -9.46
N ARG A 8 -5.00 3.54 -9.13
CA ARG A 8 -5.16 2.48 -10.13
C ARG A 8 -6.49 1.78 -9.91
N LEU A 9 -7.35 1.80 -10.93
CA LEU A 9 -8.65 1.15 -10.91
C LEU A 9 -8.55 -0.28 -11.43
N GLY A 10 -9.41 -1.16 -10.94
CA GLY A 10 -9.55 -2.50 -11.48
C GLY A 10 -8.34 -3.41 -11.27
N ALA A 11 -7.60 -3.23 -10.20
CA ALA A 11 -6.46 -4.10 -9.89
C ALA A 11 -6.97 -5.48 -9.46
N ALA A 12 -6.19 -6.51 -9.80
CA ALA A 12 -6.54 -7.90 -9.46
C ALA A 12 -5.30 -8.63 -8.90
N PRO A 13 -4.76 -8.18 -7.76
CA PRO A 13 -3.60 -8.84 -7.14
C PRO A 13 -3.99 -10.23 -6.67
N HIS A 14 -3.04 -11.19 -6.75
CA HIS A 14 -3.28 -12.57 -6.34
C HIS A 14 -3.34 -12.72 -4.81
N ASN A 15 -2.62 -11.87 -4.10
CA ASN A 15 -2.51 -11.96 -2.65
C ASN A 15 -2.15 -10.58 -2.07
N ARG A 16 -2.10 -10.51 -0.75
CA ARG A 16 -1.77 -9.27 -0.04
C ARG A 16 -0.41 -8.70 -0.47
N GLU A 17 0.60 -9.56 -0.57
CA GLU A 17 1.95 -9.15 -0.94
C GLU A 17 1.99 -8.53 -2.32
N ASP A 18 1.29 -9.10 -3.28
CA ASP A 18 1.19 -8.53 -4.63
C ASP A 18 0.49 -7.18 -4.62
N ALA A 19 -0.55 -7.04 -3.80
CA ALA A 19 -1.25 -5.75 -3.65
C ALA A 19 -0.31 -4.68 -3.08
N VAL A 20 0.46 -5.03 -2.05
CA VAL A 20 1.42 -4.10 -1.45
C VAL A 20 2.51 -3.71 -2.46
N ARG A 21 3.02 -4.68 -3.23
CA ARG A 21 4.02 -4.40 -4.26
C ARG A 21 3.48 -3.47 -5.34
N ALA A 22 2.25 -3.69 -5.78
CA ALA A 22 1.63 -2.84 -6.79
C ALA A 22 1.45 -1.41 -6.28
N ALA A 23 1.00 -1.24 -5.04
CA ALA A 23 0.84 0.07 -4.43
C ALA A 23 2.20 0.76 -4.23
N GLY A 24 3.20 0.01 -3.77
CA GLY A 24 4.56 0.53 -3.62
C GLY A 24 5.16 0.98 -4.95
N ALA A 25 4.91 0.23 -6.03
CA ALA A 25 5.37 0.61 -7.36
C ALA A 25 4.72 1.92 -7.82
N LEU A 26 3.43 2.13 -7.55
CA LEU A 26 2.77 3.40 -7.85
C LEU A 26 3.44 4.57 -7.13
N LEU A 27 3.77 4.40 -5.85
CA LEU A 27 4.46 5.45 -5.09
C LEU A 27 5.82 5.77 -5.69
N ALA A 28 6.59 4.74 -6.05
CA ALA A 28 7.93 4.93 -6.61
C ALA A 28 7.88 5.55 -8.00
N GLU A 29 6.99 5.07 -8.86
CA GLU A 29 6.81 5.59 -10.22
C GLU A 29 6.41 7.07 -10.21
N ALA A 30 5.61 7.48 -9.23
CA ALA A 30 5.19 8.87 -9.08
C ALA A 30 6.24 9.75 -8.40
N GLY A 31 7.36 9.18 -7.98
CA GLY A 31 8.44 9.92 -7.34
C GLY A 31 8.23 10.22 -5.86
N HIS A 32 7.30 9.55 -5.21
CA HIS A 32 7.04 9.76 -3.77
C HIS A 32 8.05 9.03 -2.91
N THR A 33 8.60 7.92 -3.39
CA THR A 33 9.54 7.10 -2.62
C THR A 33 10.64 6.55 -3.50
N GLU A 34 11.74 6.12 -2.87
CA GLU A 34 12.68 5.22 -3.51
C GLU A 34 12.02 3.86 -3.73
N ALA A 35 12.48 3.09 -4.72
CA ALA A 35 11.93 1.77 -5.01
C ALA A 35 12.02 0.83 -3.80
N ALA A 36 13.08 0.95 -3.01
CA ALA A 36 13.31 0.13 -1.82
C ALA A 36 12.23 0.31 -0.74
N TYR A 37 11.44 1.38 -0.79
CA TYR A 37 10.37 1.60 0.18
C TYR A 37 9.32 0.48 0.14
N THR A 38 9.13 -0.17 -1.01
CA THR A 38 8.22 -1.31 -1.11
C THR A 38 8.61 -2.44 -0.14
N ASN A 39 9.91 -2.68 0.05
CA ASN A 39 10.37 -3.67 1.03
C ASN A 39 9.97 -3.28 2.45
N SER A 40 10.00 -1.99 2.75
CA SER A 40 9.57 -1.47 4.05
C SER A 40 8.08 -1.69 4.28
N LEU A 41 7.26 -1.47 3.24
CA LEU A 41 5.82 -1.76 3.31
C LEU A 41 5.58 -3.23 3.62
N LEU A 42 6.29 -4.13 2.95
CA LEU A 42 6.17 -5.57 3.16
C LEU A 42 6.62 -5.98 4.55
N GLN A 43 7.71 -5.42 5.05
CA GLN A 43 8.21 -5.70 6.40
C GLN A 43 7.21 -5.25 7.46
N ARG A 44 6.62 -4.07 7.28
CA ARG A 44 5.64 -3.53 8.23
C ARG A 44 4.40 -4.42 8.31
N GLU A 45 3.96 -4.95 7.16
CA GLU A 45 2.81 -5.88 7.13
C GLU A 45 3.09 -7.16 7.93
N LYS A 46 4.34 -7.64 7.92
CA LYS A 46 4.72 -8.82 8.70
C LYS A 46 4.69 -8.59 10.21
N VAL A 47 4.94 -7.35 10.63
CA VAL A 47 4.91 -7.00 12.07
C VAL A 47 3.49 -7.03 12.58
N ALA A 48 2.57 -6.38 11.86
CA ALA A 48 1.17 -6.34 12.20
C ALA A 48 0.37 -5.92 10.97
N ASN A 49 -0.81 -6.49 10.83
CA ASN A 49 -1.70 -6.27 9.72
C ASN A 49 -2.18 -4.79 9.69
N THR A 50 -2.20 -4.18 8.50
CA THR A 50 -2.65 -2.80 8.32
C THR A 50 -4.10 -2.70 7.84
N PHE A 51 -4.86 -3.78 7.93
CA PHE A 51 -6.27 -3.79 7.55
C PHE A 51 -7.10 -3.06 8.62
N LEU A 52 -7.89 -2.07 8.18
CA LEU A 52 -8.71 -1.26 9.10
C LEU A 52 -10.15 -1.77 9.24
N GLY A 53 -10.60 -2.62 8.33
CA GLY A 53 -12.00 -3.03 8.25
C GLY A 53 -12.70 -2.29 7.10
N GLN A 54 -13.95 -2.61 6.85
CA GLN A 54 -14.76 -2.00 5.79
C GLN A 54 -14.10 -2.10 4.41
N GLY A 55 -13.30 -3.14 4.20
CA GLY A 55 -12.62 -3.37 2.94
C GLY A 55 -11.39 -2.47 2.71
N LEU A 56 -10.89 -1.80 3.73
CA LEU A 56 -9.78 -0.85 3.61
C LEU A 56 -8.51 -1.37 4.30
N ALA A 57 -7.40 -1.39 3.56
CA ALA A 57 -6.07 -1.63 4.12
C ALA A 57 -5.19 -0.40 3.85
N ILE A 58 -4.30 -0.07 4.79
CA ILE A 58 -3.46 1.12 4.72
C ILE A 58 -1.97 0.80 4.90
N PRO A 59 -1.35 0.09 3.95
CA PRO A 59 0.08 -0.20 4.04
C PRO A 59 0.91 1.08 4.21
N HIS A 60 1.91 1.03 5.07
CA HIS A 60 2.87 2.11 5.27
C HIS A 60 4.20 1.51 5.69
N GLY A 61 5.28 2.28 5.60
CA GLY A 61 6.62 1.75 5.85
C GLY A 61 6.99 1.71 7.32
N MET A 62 8.12 1.10 7.58
CA MET A 62 8.74 1.09 8.91
C MET A 62 9.30 2.47 9.22
N VAL A 63 9.27 2.86 10.49
CA VAL A 63 9.77 4.17 10.92
C VAL A 63 11.25 4.37 10.55
N GLU A 64 12.05 3.32 10.68
CA GLU A 64 13.50 3.38 10.38
C GLU A 64 13.78 3.58 8.89
N ASP A 65 12.79 3.35 8.01
CA ASP A 65 12.94 3.52 6.57
C ASP A 65 12.36 4.83 6.04
N LYS A 66 12.07 5.75 6.94
CA LYS A 66 11.49 7.05 6.62
C LYS A 66 12.33 7.84 5.61
N HIS A 67 13.65 7.65 5.61
CA HIS A 67 14.57 8.31 4.67
C HIS A 67 14.30 7.91 3.21
N LEU A 68 13.57 6.82 2.96
CA LEU A 68 13.21 6.38 1.62
C LEU A 68 12.00 7.13 1.06
N VAL A 69 11.31 7.90 1.89
CA VAL A 69 10.21 8.76 1.46
C VAL A 69 10.80 10.08 0.95
N LEU A 70 10.57 10.38 -0.32
CA LEU A 70 11.07 11.60 -0.97
C LEU A 70 10.09 12.75 -0.82
N ARG A 71 8.79 12.45 -0.84
CA ARG A 71 7.73 13.43 -0.60
C ARG A 71 6.44 12.69 -0.22
N THR A 72 5.62 13.32 0.60
CA THR A 72 4.36 12.74 1.04
C THR A 72 3.43 12.49 -0.15
N GLY A 73 2.78 11.32 -0.14
CA GLY A 73 1.82 10.96 -1.16
C GLY A 73 1.10 9.68 -0.80
N LEU A 74 0.03 9.40 -1.54
CA LEU A 74 -0.78 8.19 -1.38
C LEU A 74 -0.87 7.46 -2.71
N ALA A 75 -0.92 6.13 -2.64
CA ALA A 75 -1.24 5.30 -3.80
C ALA A 75 -2.45 4.45 -3.45
N VAL A 76 -3.50 4.56 -4.25
CA VAL A 76 -4.76 3.85 -4.03
C VAL A 76 -4.93 2.79 -5.10
N LEU A 77 -5.04 1.53 -4.69
CA LEU A 77 -5.47 0.46 -5.57
C LEU A 77 -6.94 0.18 -5.31
N GLN A 78 -7.76 0.23 -6.34
CA GLN A 78 -9.12 -0.30 -6.28
C GLN A 78 -9.06 -1.77 -6.70
N VAL A 79 -9.56 -2.65 -5.84
CA VAL A 79 -9.55 -4.10 -6.05
C VAL A 79 -11.00 -4.60 -6.01
N PRO A 80 -11.74 -4.52 -7.13
CA PRO A 80 -13.19 -4.82 -7.13
C PRO A 80 -13.53 -6.22 -6.66
N GLY A 81 -12.69 -7.21 -6.98
CA GLY A 81 -12.87 -8.58 -6.55
C GLY A 81 -12.44 -8.85 -5.12
N GLY A 82 -11.82 -7.87 -4.47
CA GLY A 82 -11.26 -8.03 -3.14
C GLY A 82 -9.97 -8.85 -3.16
N VAL A 83 -9.16 -8.66 -2.14
CA VAL A 83 -7.95 -9.47 -1.93
C VAL A 83 -7.87 -9.81 -0.44
N ARG A 84 -7.59 -11.08 -0.15
CA ARG A 84 -7.44 -11.55 1.21
C ARG A 84 -6.28 -10.82 1.91
N TRP A 85 -6.57 -10.31 3.13
CA TRP A 85 -5.58 -9.53 3.89
C TRP A 85 -5.22 -10.23 5.19
N GLY A 86 -4.51 -11.34 5.06
CA GLY A 86 -4.08 -12.16 6.19
C GLY A 86 -4.98 -13.37 6.41
N ASP A 87 -6.28 -13.19 6.57
CA ASP A 87 -7.23 -14.29 6.71
C ASP A 87 -8.49 -14.04 5.87
N ASP A 88 -9.34 -15.05 5.73
CA ASP A 88 -10.51 -15.00 4.84
C ASP A 88 -11.55 -13.98 5.28
N SER A 89 -11.58 -13.61 6.56
CA SER A 89 -12.53 -12.63 7.05
C SER A 89 -12.16 -11.19 6.69
N LYS A 90 -10.93 -10.97 6.22
CA LYS A 90 -10.41 -9.64 5.89
C LYS A 90 -10.19 -9.55 4.37
N GLN A 91 -11.14 -8.93 3.69
CA GLN A 91 -11.06 -8.74 2.23
C GLN A 91 -10.88 -7.25 1.95
N ALA A 92 -9.73 -6.89 1.38
CA ALA A 92 -9.45 -5.50 1.02
C ALA A 92 -9.96 -5.22 -0.40
N ARG A 93 -10.73 -4.16 -0.55
CA ARG A 93 -11.21 -3.66 -1.85
C ARG A 93 -10.59 -2.32 -2.19
N LEU A 94 -10.04 -1.63 -1.20
CA LEU A 94 -9.20 -0.45 -1.36
C LEU A 94 -7.93 -0.67 -0.57
N VAL A 95 -6.81 -0.49 -1.25
CA VAL A 95 -5.49 -0.55 -0.62
C VAL A 95 -4.86 0.82 -0.79
N VAL A 96 -4.64 1.52 0.32
CA VAL A 96 -4.11 2.89 0.32
C VAL A 96 -2.72 2.86 0.94
N ALA A 97 -1.70 2.82 0.10
CA ALA A 97 -0.32 2.87 0.58
C ALA A 97 0.08 4.31 0.87
N ILE A 98 0.74 4.52 1.98
CA ILE A 98 1.07 5.84 2.50
C ILE A 98 2.58 6.05 2.46
N ALA A 99 3.01 7.14 1.80
CA ALA A 99 4.37 7.65 1.85
C ALA A 99 4.38 8.92 2.69
N ALA A 100 4.92 8.82 3.89
CA ALA A 100 4.98 9.98 4.79
C ALA A 100 6.15 9.86 5.77
#